data_f3ca92189933a2e4fccdb87ce3763ade
#
_entry.id   f3ca92189933a2e4fccdb87ce3763ade
#
_cell.length_a   1.000
_cell.length_b   1.000
_cell.length_c   1.000
_cell.angle_alpha   90.00
_cell.angle_beta   90.00
_cell.angle_gamma   90.00
#
_symmetry.space_group_name_H-M   'P 1'
#
loop_
_entity.id
_entity.type
_entity.pdbx_description
1 polymer ?
#
loop_
_entity_poly.entity_id
_entity_poly.type
_entity_poly.pdbx_seq_one_letter_code
_entity_poly.pdbx_strand_id
1 'polypeptide(L)'
;GLPKRHLIRLTSIDEDALGEEIEVLWELEPGAHVIERAGLPRITGLDDPASLQAFLDAVRWGAATNADRAYLQAPFRSGVSIEDFQLDPLVRAIDMARTSLLIADDVGLGKTIEAGLVIQEMLLRHRARTVLVLCPASLQEKWRTEMQEKFGLDFRIVDTEFVKRLRRERGLHANPWTSFPLLITSMDWVKQGEGLRLFRDALPPT
;
A
#
# COMPACT_ATOMS: atom_id res chain seq x y z
N GLY A 1 12.52 -37.53 38.61
CA GLY A 1 11.46 -37.67 37.65
C GLY A 1 11.91 -37.07 36.35
N LEU A 2 11.78 -37.78 35.23
CA LEU A 2 12.02 -37.24 33.90
C LEU A 2 11.03 -36.10 33.64
N PRO A 3 11.46 -34.98 32.99
CA PRO A 3 10.55 -33.91 32.69
C PRO A 3 9.44 -34.44 31.76
N LYS A 4 8.20 -34.08 32.06
CA LYS A 4 7.05 -34.40 31.18
C LYS A 4 7.29 -33.74 29.84
N ARG A 5 7.49 -34.54 28.80
CA ARG A 5 7.60 -34.09 27.42
C ARG A 5 6.19 -33.98 26.85
N HIS A 6 5.89 -32.86 26.23
CA HIS A 6 4.58 -32.63 25.63
C HIS A 6 4.69 -32.85 24.11
N LEU A 7 4.00 -33.88 23.64
CA LEU A 7 3.76 -34.08 22.21
C LEU A 7 2.59 -33.21 21.84
N ILE A 8 2.82 -32.28 20.92
CA ILE A 8 1.81 -31.34 20.43
C ILE A 8 1.59 -31.60 18.95
N ARG A 9 0.32 -31.68 18.56
CA ARG A 9 -0.08 -31.73 17.16
C ARG A 9 -0.27 -30.31 16.66
N LEU A 10 0.43 -29.95 15.60
CA LEU A 10 0.35 -28.65 14.92
C LEU A 10 -0.29 -28.85 13.54
N THR A 11 -1.13 -27.91 13.15
CA THR A 11 -1.69 -27.85 11.81
C THR A 11 -1.12 -26.63 11.10
N SER A 12 -0.58 -26.81 9.90
CA SER A 12 -0.05 -25.71 9.11
C SER A 12 -1.15 -24.75 8.68
N ILE A 13 -0.86 -23.46 8.78
CA ILE A 13 -1.68 -22.36 8.25
C ILE A 13 -1.03 -21.69 7.04
N ASP A 14 0.10 -22.22 6.57
CA ASP A 14 0.79 -21.72 5.39
C ASP A 14 0.03 -22.10 4.11
N GLU A 15 -0.03 -21.22 3.13
CA GLU A 15 -0.84 -21.42 1.92
C GLU A 15 -0.40 -22.68 1.14
N ASP A 16 0.91 -22.97 1.11
CA ASP A 16 1.48 -24.10 0.40
C ASP A 16 1.32 -25.46 1.15
N ALA A 17 0.99 -25.44 2.43
CA ALA A 17 0.89 -26.61 3.30
C ALA A 17 -0.36 -26.57 4.19
N LEU A 18 -1.38 -25.86 3.76
CA LEU A 18 -2.59 -25.61 4.56
C LEU A 18 -3.29 -26.91 4.96
N GLY A 19 -3.40 -27.13 6.28
CA GLY A 19 -4.05 -28.31 6.83
C GLY A 19 -3.15 -29.52 7.01
N GLU A 20 -1.87 -29.46 6.64
CA GLU A 20 -0.92 -30.50 7.00
C GLU A 20 -0.71 -30.57 8.50
N GLU A 21 -0.74 -31.78 9.07
CA GLU A 21 -0.56 -32.00 10.49
C GLU A 21 0.80 -32.66 10.76
N ILE A 22 1.53 -32.09 11.73
CA ILE A 22 2.78 -32.65 12.25
C ILE A 22 2.69 -32.82 13.76
N GLU A 23 3.33 -33.82 14.31
CA GLU A 23 3.49 -34.01 15.76
C GLU A 23 4.92 -33.65 16.16
N VAL A 24 5.07 -32.71 17.07
CA VAL A 24 6.36 -32.22 17.54
C VAL A 24 6.47 -32.36 19.07
N LEU A 25 7.68 -32.60 19.54
CA LEU A 25 8.00 -32.47 20.95
C LEU A 25 8.35 -31.01 21.23
N TRP A 26 7.40 -30.29 21.82
CA TRP A 26 7.46 -28.84 22.01
C TRP A 26 8.79 -28.35 22.62
N GLU A 27 9.30 -29.06 23.59
CA GLU A 27 10.51 -28.65 24.30
C GLU A 27 11.80 -28.87 23.49
N LEU A 28 11.72 -29.56 22.37
CA LEU A 28 12.87 -29.82 21.50
C LEU A 28 12.89 -28.98 20.25
N GLU A 29 11.81 -28.23 19.99
CA GLU A 29 11.71 -27.40 18.78
C GLU A 29 12.41 -26.05 18.99
N PRO A 30 13.52 -25.78 18.28
CA PRO A 30 14.22 -24.52 18.39
C PRO A 30 13.33 -23.36 17.86
N GLY A 31 13.10 -22.36 18.70
CA GLY A 31 12.31 -21.19 18.30
C GLY A 31 10.78 -21.35 18.43
N ALA A 32 10.30 -22.51 18.90
CA ALA A 32 8.88 -22.66 19.18
C ALA A 32 8.43 -21.71 20.29
N HIS A 33 7.43 -20.89 19.99
CA HIS A 33 6.80 -19.98 20.94
C HIS A 33 5.31 -19.84 20.63
N VAL A 34 4.53 -19.62 21.68
CA VAL A 34 3.10 -19.35 21.52
C VAL A 34 2.93 -17.91 21.12
N ILE A 35 2.37 -17.69 19.92
CA ILE A 35 1.90 -16.36 19.52
C ILE A 35 0.50 -16.20 20.10
N GLU A 36 0.38 -15.48 21.20
CA GLU A 36 -0.94 -15.06 21.66
C GLU A 36 -1.50 -14.10 20.63
N ARG A 37 -2.63 -14.48 20.02
CA ARG A 37 -3.38 -13.53 19.19
C ARG A 37 -3.74 -12.36 20.09
N ALA A 38 -3.20 -11.19 19.77
CA ALA A 38 -3.63 -9.95 20.41
C ALA A 38 -5.15 -9.86 20.25
N GLY A 39 -5.88 -10.11 21.33
CA GLY A 39 -7.32 -9.87 21.34
C GLY A 39 -7.59 -8.39 21.03
N LEU A 40 -8.77 -8.08 20.55
CA LEU A 40 -9.17 -6.68 20.43
C LEU A 40 -8.93 -6.00 21.78
N PRO A 41 -8.31 -4.81 21.80
CA PRO A 41 -8.04 -4.10 23.04
C PRO A 41 -9.36 -3.92 23.79
N ARG A 42 -9.38 -4.38 25.06
CA ARG A 42 -10.52 -4.15 25.95
C ARG A 42 -10.36 -2.78 26.56
N ILE A 43 -11.44 -2.01 26.55
CA ILE A 43 -11.49 -0.74 27.26
C ILE A 43 -11.41 -1.10 28.77
N THR A 44 -10.24 -0.86 29.35
CA THR A 44 -9.97 -1.12 30.78
C THR A 44 -10.16 0.11 31.65
N GLY A 45 -10.32 1.30 31.04
CA GLY A 45 -10.50 2.58 31.70
C GLY A 45 -10.39 3.73 30.72
N LEU A 46 -10.56 4.93 31.21
CA LEU A 46 -10.24 6.15 30.50
C LEU A 46 -8.80 6.52 30.86
N ASP A 47 -8.02 6.90 29.84
CA ASP A 47 -6.68 7.43 30.07
C ASP A 47 -6.77 8.76 30.83
N ASP A 48 -5.71 9.06 31.55
CA ASP A 48 -5.59 10.35 32.22
C ASP A 48 -5.57 11.49 31.17
N PRO A 49 -6.13 12.67 31.50
CA PRO A 49 -6.20 13.82 30.59
C PRO A 49 -4.84 14.21 29.99
N ALA A 50 -3.73 14.04 30.73
CA ALA A 50 -2.39 14.37 30.24
C ALA A 50 -1.94 13.42 29.14
N SER A 51 -2.26 12.11 29.23
CA SER A 51 -1.98 11.12 28.18
C SER A 51 -2.77 11.41 26.92
N LEU A 52 -4.06 11.79 27.04
CA LEU A 52 -4.87 12.21 25.89
C LEU A 52 -4.32 13.49 25.26
N GLN A 53 -3.92 14.47 26.08
CA GLN A 53 -3.33 15.71 25.58
C GLN A 53 -2.04 15.44 24.82
N ALA A 54 -1.14 14.59 25.35
CA ALA A 54 0.10 14.21 24.70
C ALA A 54 -0.17 13.51 23.35
N PHE A 55 -1.18 12.63 23.29
CA PHE A 55 -1.61 12.00 22.04
C PHE A 55 -2.12 13.01 21.01
N LEU A 56 -3.00 13.93 21.44
CA LEU A 56 -3.52 14.99 20.56
C LEU A 56 -2.41 15.92 20.06
N ASP A 57 -1.44 16.24 20.90
CA ASP A 57 -0.29 17.06 20.52
C ASP A 57 0.62 16.31 19.55
N ALA A 58 0.84 15.00 19.71
CA ALA A 58 1.55 14.16 18.76
C ALA A 58 0.84 14.10 17.39
N VAL A 59 -0.49 13.97 17.39
CA VAL A 59 -1.29 14.00 16.16
C VAL A 59 -1.20 15.37 15.47
N ARG A 60 -1.31 16.46 16.22
CA ARG A 60 -1.16 17.84 15.70
C ARG A 60 0.24 18.08 15.13
N TRP A 61 1.26 17.62 15.85
CA TRP A 61 2.65 17.69 15.37
C TRP A 61 2.85 16.91 14.06
N GLY A 62 2.33 15.68 13.97
CA GLY A 62 2.34 14.90 12.75
C GLY A 62 1.62 15.60 11.59
N ALA A 63 0.48 16.25 11.86
CA ALA A 63 -0.23 17.02 10.85
C ALA A 63 0.53 18.28 10.42
N ALA A 64 1.21 18.96 11.34
CA ALA A 64 2.02 20.14 11.04
C ALA A 64 3.24 19.79 10.19
N THR A 65 3.95 18.71 10.52
CA THR A 65 5.08 18.22 9.72
C THR A 65 4.67 17.78 8.33
N ASN A 66 3.46 17.25 8.17
CA ASN A 66 2.92 16.92 6.84
C ASN A 66 2.67 18.16 5.95
N ALA A 67 2.43 19.31 6.55
CA ALA A 67 2.26 20.58 5.85
C ALA A 67 3.59 21.29 5.55
N ASP A 68 4.66 20.97 6.29
CA ASP A 68 5.96 21.60 6.09
C ASP A 68 6.63 21.11 4.80
N ARG A 69 6.91 22.05 3.90
CA ARG A 69 7.54 21.79 2.61
C ARG A 69 9.03 21.50 2.72
N ALA A 70 9.66 21.88 3.82
CA ALA A 70 11.08 21.66 4.07
C ALA A 70 11.43 20.20 4.37
N TYR A 71 10.46 19.41 4.79
CA TYR A 71 10.67 18.01 5.17
C TYR A 71 10.00 17.06 4.19
N LEU A 72 10.81 16.25 3.52
CA LEU A 72 10.36 15.14 2.67
C LEU A 72 10.10 13.91 3.54
N GLN A 73 8.95 13.27 3.39
CA GLN A 73 8.58 12.10 4.19
C GLN A 73 8.78 10.79 3.42
N ALA A 74 8.46 10.77 2.12
CA ALA A 74 8.58 9.59 1.29
C ALA A 74 9.98 8.93 1.32
N PRO A 75 11.09 9.67 1.28
CA PRO A 75 12.43 9.08 1.35
C PRO A 75 12.66 8.22 2.59
N PHE A 76 12.13 8.64 3.74
CA PHE A 76 12.30 7.93 5.01
C PHE A 76 11.35 6.74 5.18
N ARG A 77 10.31 6.65 4.36
CA ARG A 77 9.31 5.58 4.40
C ARG A 77 9.48 4.58 3.27
N SER A 78 10.31 4.89 2.27
CA SER A 78 10.63 3.97 1.19
C SER A 78 11.67 2.95 1.64
N GLY A 79 11.55 1.72 1.14
CA GLY A 79 12.54 0.66 1.35
C GLY A 79 13.69 0.70 0.32
N VAL A 80 14.07 1.89 -0.18
CA VAL A 80 15.03 2.04 -1.29
C VAL A 80 16.21 2.91 -0.87
N SER A 81 17.39 2.58 -1.35
CA SER A 81 18.50 3.54 -1.39
C SER A 81 18.20 4.58 -2.47
N ILE A 82 18.21 5.85 -2.09
CA ILE A 82 17.80 6.96 -2.94
C ILE A 82 19.05 7.80 -3.25
N GLU A 83 19.22 8.13 -4.51
CA GLU A 83 20.25 9.05 -4.98
C GLU A 83 19.71 10.49 -4.99
N ASP A 84 20.57 11.48 -4.78
CA ASP A 84 20.17 12.89 -4.66
C ASP A 84 19.34 13.40 -5.84
N PHE A 85 19.70 13.01 -7.07
CA PHE A 85 18.97 13.43 -8.28
C PHE A 85 17.53 12.90 -8.32
N GLN A 86 17.24 11.75 -7.68
CA GLN A 86 15.90 11.16 -7.62
C GLN A 86 14.94 11.96 -6.73
N LEU A 87 15.46 12.87 -5.92
CA LEU A 87 14.66 13.76 -5.09
C LEU A 87 14.18 15.02 -5.84
N ASP A 88 14.81 15.39 -6.95
CA ASP A 88 14.47 16.62 -7.69
C ASP A 88 13.00 16.62 -8.18
N PRO A 89 12.45 15.56 -8.80
CA PRO A 89 11.04 15.50 -9.16
C PRO A 89 10.11 15.64 -7.94
N LEU A 90 10.49 15.08 -6.81
CA LEU A 90 9.73 15.14 -5.58
C LEU A 90 9.66 16.57 -5.03
N VAL A 91 10.79 17.26 -4.95
CA VAL A 91 10.86 18.67 -4.49
C VAL A 91 9.99 19.54 -5.39
N ARG A 92 10.13 19.42 -6.71
CA ARG A 92 9.32 20.16 -7.68
C ARG A 92 7.82 19.88 -7.52
N ALA A 93 7.45 18.61 -7.27
CA ALA A 93 6.05 18.22 -7.09
C ALA A 93 5.40 18.93 -5.90
N ILE A 94 6.16 19.10 -4.80
CA ILE A 94 5.66 19.76 -3.58
C ILE A 94 5.42 21.25 -3.81
N ASP A 95 6.30 21.90 -4.56
CA ASP A 95 6.22 23.33 -4.81
C ASP A 95 5.10 23.72 -5.79
N MET A 96 4.72 22.80 -6.66
CA MET A 96 3.64 23.05 -7.62
C MET A 96 2.27 23.01 -6.95
N ALA A 97 1.43 24.02 -7.19
CA ALA A 97 0.03 24.01 -6.74
C ALA A 97 -0.76 22.88 -7.43
N ARG A 98 -0.50 22.67 -8.72
CA ARG A 98 -0.99 21.52 -9.52
C ARG A 98 0.22 20.83 -10.12
N THR A 99 0.50 19.64 -9.62
CA THR A 99 1.66 18.86 -10.05
C THR A 99 1.46 18.32 -11.46
N SER A 100 2.39 18.69 -12.37
CA SER A 100 2.49 18.14 -13.72
C SER A 100 3.96 18.05 -14.07
N LEU A 101 4.51 16.82 -14.07
CA LEU A 101 5.94 16.55 -14.22
C LEU A 101 6.18 15.61 -15.40
N LEU A 102 7.26 15.87 -16.13
CA LEU A 102 7.88 14.92 -17.05
C LEU A 102 9.17 14.43 -16.45
N ILE A 103 9.25 13.12 -16.16
CA ILE A 103 10.45 12.43 -15.69
C ILE A 103 11.11 11.79 -16.91
N ALA A 104 12.22 12.34 -17.35
CA ALA A 104 12.86 12.04 -18.64
C ALA A 104 14.30 11.51 -18.52
N ASP A 105 14.64 10.88 -17.40
CA ASP A 105 15.96 10.32 -17.16
C ASP A 105 16.29 9.16 -18.10
N ASP A 106 17.57 8.82 -18.19
CA ASP A 106 18.03 7.68 -18.99
C ASP A 106 17.47 6.34 -18.47
N VAL A 107 17.51 5.33 -19.33
CA VAL A 107 17.07 3.99 -18.98
C VAL A 107 17.91 3.44 -17.83
N GLY A 108 17.24 2.96 -16.78
CA GLY A 108 17.92 2.35 -15.63
C GLY A 108 18.16 3.30 -14.46
N LEU A 109 18.00 4.61 -14.59
CA LEU A 109 18.22 5.59 -13.52
C LEU A 109 17.09 5.65 -12.46
N GLY A 110 16.04 4.83 -12.60
CA GLY A 110 15.07 4.70 -11.52
C GLY A 110 13.83 5.57 -11.66
N LYS A 111 13.38 5.90 -12.88
CA LYS A 111 12.12 6.65 -13.11
C LYS A 111 10.92 6.15 -12.29
N THR A 112 10.82 4.84 -12.10
CA THR A 112 9.77 4.24 -11.27
C THR A 112 9.95 4.60 -9.80
N ILE A 113 11.20 4.74 -9.33
CA ILE A 113 11.51 5.16 -7.95
C ILE A 113 11.07 6.61 -7.75
N GLU A 114 11.44 7.49 -8.66
CA GLU A 114 11.07 8.91 -8.62
C GLU A 114 9.55 9.09 -8.63
N ALA A 115 8.87 8.39 -9.55
CA ALA A 115 7.40 8.40 -9.58
C ALA A 115 6.80 7.84 -8.29
N GLY A 116 7.36 6.77 -7.72
CA GLY A 116 6.95 6.19 -6.45
C GLY A 116 7.11 7.14 -5.27
N LEU A 117 8.23 7.86 -5.20
CA LEU A 117 8.48 8.90 -4.19
C LEU A 117 7.44 10.02 -4.28
N VAL A 118 7.17 10.52 -5.49
CA VAL A 118 6.14 11.55 -5.70
C VAL A 118 4.75 11.04 -5.29
N ILE A 119 4.37 9.84 -5.71
CA ILE A 119 3.09 9.23 -5.35
C ILE A 119 2.96 9.12 -3.83
N GLN A 120 3.96 8.54 -3.17
CA GLN A 120 3.94 8.34 -1.73
C GLN A 120 3.85 9.66 -0.97
N GLU A 121 4.62 10.67 -1.36
CA GLU A 121 4.57 11.99 -0.73
C GLU A 121 3.22 12.68 -0.91
N MET A 122 2.64 12.61 -2.12
CA MET A 122 1.32 13.19 -2.37
C MET A 122 0.22 12.52 -1.54
N LEU A 123 0.30 11.20 -1.34
CA LEU A 123 -0.60 10.46 -0.46
C LEU A 123 -0.40 10.86 1.01
N LEU A 124 0.85 10.92 1.48
CA LEU A 124 1.18 11.31 2.86
C LEU A 124 0.73 12.74 3.19
N ARG A 125 0.85 13.65 2.23
CA ARG A 125 0.39 15.05 2.38
C ARG A 125 -1.11 15.24 2.14
N HIS A 126 -1.84 14.16 1.88
CA HIS A 126 -3.27 14.21 1.53
C HIS A 126 -3.60 15.09 0.31
N ARG A 127 -2.61 15.35 -0.56
CA ARG A 127 -2.79 16.05 -1.83
C ARG A 127 -3.34 15.13 -2.93
N ALA A 128 -3.15 13.83 -2.79
CA ALA A 128 -3.79 12.78 -3.58
C ALA A 128 -4.50 11.81 -2.64
N ARG A 129 -5.67 11.33 -3.06
CA ARG A 129 -6.44 10.27 -2.38
C ARG A 129 -6.56 9.02 -3.21
N THR A 130 -6.49 9.20 -4.51
CA THR A 130 -6.57 8.13 -5.50
C THR A 130 -5.41 8.28 -6.47
N VAL A 131 -4.86 7.16 -6.90
CA VAL A 131 -3.75 7.10 -7.85
C VAL A 131 -4.08 6.09 -8.93
N LEU A 132 -3.92 6.50 -10.17
CA LEU A 132 -4.04 5.63 -11.33
C LEU A 132 -2.72 5.59 -12.10
N VAL A 133 -2.13 4.42 -12.22
CA VAL A 133 -0.99 4.16 -13.08
C VAL A 133 -1.46 3.61 -14.42
N LEU A 134 -1.13 4.32 -15.49
CA LEU A 134 -1.38 3.88 -16.87
C LEU A 134 -0.05 3.45 -17.50
N CYS A 135 0.07 2.19 -17.87
CA CYS A 135 1.28 1.65 -18.47
C CYS A 135 0.95 0.59 -19.56
N PRO A 136 1.92 0.17 -20.38
CA PRO A 136 1.75 -1.02 -21.21
C PRO A 136 1.38 -2.26 -20.38
N ALA A 137 0.58 -3.16 -20.94
CA ALA A 137 0.12 -4.36 -20.24
C ALA A 137 1.27 -5.20 -19.66
N SER A 138 2.39 -5.30 -20.40
CA SER A 138 3.59 -6.04 -19.97
C SER A 138 4.30 -5.45 -18.75
N LEU A 139 4.02 -4.20 -18.38
CA LEU A 139 4.66 -3.53 -17.25
C LEU A 139 3.79 -3.45 -16.00
N GLN A 140 2.52 -3.85 -16.07
CA GLN A 140 1.57 -3.73 -14.95
C GLN A 140 2.06 -4.48 -13.70
N GLU A 141 2.47 -5.73 -13.85
CA GLU A 141 2.97 -6.55 -12.74
C GLU A 141 4.26 -5.98 -12.16
N LYS A 142 5.16 -5.51 -13.01
CA LYS A 142 6.39 -4.86 -12.55
C LYS A 142 6.07 -3.62 -11.71
N TRP A 143 5.17 -2.76 -12.17
CA TRP A 143 4.72 -1.59 -11.42
C TRP A 143 4.11 -1.97 -10.09
N ARG A 144 3.23 -2.96 -10.07
CA ARG A 144 2.58 -3.44 -8.85
C ARG A 144 3.62 -3.92 -7.83
N THR A 145 4.53 -4.79 -8.26
CA THR A 145 5.58 -5.35 -7.41
C THR A 145 6.50 -4.26 -6.87
N GLU A 146 6.99 -3.36 -7.73
CA GLU A 146 7.87 -2.28 -7.28
C GLU A 146 7.18 -1.31 -6.30
N MET A 147 5.92 -0.97 -6.52
CA MET A 147 5.16 -0.12 -5.61
C MET A 147 4.93 -0.80 -4.25
N GLN A 148 4.64 -2.10 -4.26
CA GLN A 148 4.46 -2.86 -3.03
C GLN A 148 5.76 -3.03 -2.26
N GLU A 149 6.82 -3.50 -2.91
CA GLU A 149 8.09 -3.84 -2.24
C GLU A 149 8.84 -2.60 -1.75
N LYS A 150 8.83 -1.52 -2.56
CA LYS A 150 9.65 -0.34 -2.30
C LYS A 150 8.93 0.74 -1.51
N PHE A 151 7.61 0.84 -1.66
CA PHE A 151 6.81 1.93 -1.07
C PHE A 151 5.68 1.43 -0.17
N GLY A 152 5.44 0.12 -0.08
CA GLY A 152 4.34 -0.45 0.70
C GLY A 152 2.96 -0.07 0.14
N LEU A 153 2.87 0.27 -1.16
CA LEU A 153 1.64 0.70 -1.81
C LEU A 153 0.99 -0.47 -2.55
N ASP A 154 -0.14 -0.94 -2.05
CA ASP A 154 -0.90 -2.08 -2.61
C ASP A 154 -1.79 -1.63 -3.78
N PHE A 155 -1.24 -1.66 -4.98
CA PHE A 155 -1.97 -1.37 -6.21
C PHE A 155 -2.71 -2.60 -6.74
N ARG A 156 -3.92 -2.37 -7.24
CA ARG A 156 -4.72 -3.41 -7.92
C ARG A 156 -4.68 -3.22 -9.43
N ILE A 157 -4.40 -4.31 -10.14
CA ILE A 157 -4.45 -4.31 -11.61
C ILE A 157 -5.91 -4.43 -12.04
N VAL A 158 -6.34 -3.49 -12.86
CA VAL A 158 -7.68 -3.45 -13.44
C VAL A 158 -7.64 -3.89 -14.89
N ASP A 159 -8.29 -5.02 -15.13
CA ASP A 159 -8.51 -5.62 -16.43
C ASP A 159 -9.95 -6.17 -16.54
N THR A 160 -10.27 -6.82 -17.64
CA THR A 160 -11.60 -7.39 -17.88
C THR A 160 -11.98 -8.43 -16.82
N GLU A 161 -11.04 -9.26 -16.41
CA GLU A 161 -11.32 -10.33 -15.41
C GLU A 161 -11.52 -9.74 -14.02
N PHE A 162 -10.75 -8.73 -13.66
CA PHE A 162 -10.94 -8.00 -12.40
C PHE A 162 -12.34 -7.36 -12.34
N VAL A 163 -12.79 -6.70 -13.41
CA VAL A 163 -14.12 -6.08 -13.47
C VAL A 163 -15.22 -7.13 -13.35
N LYS A 164 -15.11 -8.27 -14.05
CA LYS A 164 -16.06 -9.36 -13.94
C LYS A 164 -16.15 -9.92 -12.51
N ARG A 165 -15.00 -10.13 -11.87
CA ARG A 165 -14.95 -10.60 -10.48
C ARG A 165 -15.57 -9.57 -9.52
N LEU A 166 -15.19 -8.31 -9.63
CA LEU A 166 -15.72 -7.24 -8.82
C LEU A 166 -17.25 -7.14 -8.90
N ARG A 167 -17.80 -7.29 -10.11
CA ARG A 167 -19.26 -7.27 -10.31
C ARG A 167 -19.99 -8.49 -9.71
N ARG A 168 -19.34 -9.65 -9.72
CA ARG A 168 -19.89 -10.84 -9.05
C ARG A 168 -19.93 -10.65 -7.53
N GLU A 169 -18.91 -10.00 -6.97
CA GLU A 169 -18.77 -9.81 -5.53
C GLU A 169 -19.61 -8.64 -4.98
N ARG A 170 -19.70 -7.54 -5.74
CA ARG A 170 -20.28 -6.27 -5.27
C ARG A 170 -21.51 -5.79 -6.06
N GLY A 171 -21.93 -6.56 -7.06
CA GLY A 171 -23.07 -6.23 -7.92
C GLY A 171 -22.67 -5.57 -9.23
N LEU A 172 -23.63 -5.57 -10.18
CA LEU A 172 -23.42 -5.16 -11.59
C LEU A 172 -22.99 -3.69 -11.76
N HIS A 173 -23.29 -2.84 -10.78
CA HIS A 173 -22.95 -1.41 -10.80
C HIS A 173 -21.58 -1.10 -10.21
N ALA A 174 -20.85 -2.13 -9.72
CA ALA A 174 -19.53 -1.92 -9.15
C ALA A 174 -18.55 -1.37 -10.20
N ASN A 175 -17.90 -0.26 -9.83
CA ASN A 175 -16.93 0.42 -10.67
C ASN A 175 -15.57 0.42 -9.97
N PRO A 176 -14.50 -0.14 -10.58
CA PRO A 176 -13.18 -0.21 -9.96
C PRO A 176 -12.61 1.16 -9.60
N TRP A 177 -12.87 2.17 -10.43
CA TRP A 177 -12.33 3.53 -10.26
C TRP A 177 -12.86 4.25 -9.02
N THR A 178 -14.03 3.89 -8.56
CA THR A 178 -14.62 4.43 -7.32
C THR A 178 -14.47 3.49 -6.12
N SER A 179 -14.13 2.24 -6.37
CA SER A 179 -14.07 1.21 -5.32
C SER A 179 -12.71 1.07 -4.65
N PHE A 180 -11.64 1.51 -5.32
CA PHE A 180 -10.27 1.34 -4.82
C PHE A 180 -9.43 2.59 -5.05
N PRO A 181 -8.54 2.94 -4.10
CA PRO A 181 -7.75 4.16 -4.18
C PRO A 181 -6.51 4.02 -5.08
N LEU A 182 -5.89 2.84 -5.17
CA LEU A 182 -4.63 2.62 -5.87
C LEU A 182 -4.84 1.60 -6.99
N LEU A 183 -4.74 2.05 -8.23
CA LEU A 183 -5.06 1.25 -9.40
C LEU A 183 -3.98 1.32 -10.48
N ILE A 184 -3.76 0.20 -11.14
CA ILE A 184 -2.92 0.07 -12.34
C ILE A 184 -3.79 -0.49 -13.46
N THR A 185 -3.67 0.06 -14.65
CA THR A 185 -4.33 -0.51 -15.83
C THR A 185 -3.52 -0.29 -17.10
N SER A 186 -3.83 -1.05 -18.14
CA SER A 186 -3.19 -0.83 -19.44
C SER A 186 -3.86 0.30 -20.21
N MET A 187 -3.04 1.07 -20.92
CA MET A 187 -3.53 2.12 -21.81
C MET A 187 -4.49 1.58 -22.86
N ASP A 188 -4.25 0.36 -23.35
CA ASP A 188 -5.09 -0.27 -24.37
C ASP A 188 -6.44 -0.67 -23.82
N TRP A 189 -6.48 -1.19 -22.59
CA TRP A 189 -7.74 -1.57 -21.95
C TRP A 189 -8.62 -0.36 -21.63
N VAL A 190 -8.04 0.73 -21.13
CA VAL A 190 -8.82 1.97 -20.84
C VAL A 190 -9.41 2.59 -22.10
N LYS A 191 -8.73 2.48 -23.24
CA LYS A 191 -9.24 2.99 -24.53
C LYS A 191 -10.40 2.16 -25.09
N GLN A 192 -10.55 0.90 -24.65
CA GLN A 192 -11.63 0.03 -25.10
C GLN A 192 -12.97 0.43 -24.47
N GLY A 193 -14.08 0.14 -25.15
CA GLY A 193 -15.41 0.65 -24.84
C GLY A 193 -15.86 0.48 -23.39
N GLU A 194 -15.61 -0.65 -22.75
CA GLU A 194 -15.98 -0.88 -21.35
C GLU A 194 -15.10 -0.11 -20.35
N GLY A 195 -13.78 -0.16 -20.54
CA GLY A 195 -12.82 0.57 -19.70
C GLY A 195 -13.08 2.07 -19.74
N LEU A 196 -13.27 2.62 -20.93
CA LEU A 196 -13.55 4.04 -21.13
C LEU A 196 -14.90 4.46 -20.52
N ARG A 197 -15.94 3.64 -20.66
CA ARG A 197 -17.25 3.90 -20.07
C ARG A 197 -17.16 3.97 -18.56
N LEU A 198 -16.59 2.93 -17.91
CA LEU A 198 -16.43 2.90 -16.47
C LEU A 198 -15.60 4.07 -15.93
N PHE A 199 -14.58 4.49 -16.69
CA PHE A 199 -13.77 5.65 -16.33
C PHE A 199 -14.57 6.95 -16.38
N ARG A 200 -15.36 7.16 -17.44
CA ARG A 200 -16.25 8.33 -17.55
C ARG A 200 -17.30 8.39 -16.45
N ASP A 201 -17.88 7.23 -16.11
CA ASP A 201 -18.88 7.13 -15.05
C ASP A 201 -18.31 7.44 -13.65
N ALA A 202 -16.98 7.34 -13.49
CA ALA A 202 -16.28 7.65 -12.24
C ALA A 202 -15.83 9.12 -12.12
N LEU A 203 -15.81 9.87 -13.24
CA LEU A 203 -15.45 11.29 -13.20
C LEU A 203 -16.61 12.11 -12.61
N PRO A 204 -16.31 13.14 -11.79
CA PRO A 204 -17.36 14.06 -11.34
C PRO A 204 -18.01 14.75 -12.55
N PRO A 205 -19.30 15.02 -12.49
CA PRO A 205 -19.97 15.81 -13.52
C PRO A 205 -19.29 17.19 -13.64
N THR A 206 -18.93 17.55 -14.86
CA THR A 206 -18.33 18.86 -15.20
C THR A 206 -19.37 19.96 -15.12
#